data_92294125558ca42d5d09b164a3d83a57
#
_entry.id   92294125558ca42d5d09b164a3d83a57
#
_cell.length_a   1.000
_cell.length_b   1.000
_cell.length_c   1.000
_cell.angle_alpha   90.00
_cell.angle_beta   90.00
_cell.angle_gamma   90.00
#
_symmetry.space_group_name_H-M   'P 1'
#
loop_
_entity.id
_entity.type
_entity.pdbx_description
1 polymer ?
#
loop_
_entity_poly.entity_id
_entity_poly.type
_entity_poly.pdbx_seq_one_letter_code
_entity_poly.pdbx_strand_id
1 'polypeptide(L)'
;MKKLILIAALVITSVVNAQANKFTQLYNQFQNVKGVTTMTIDKGLFNMMGDMNLDKEVKNWNSITKSINTIKMIVIDGDNQNAKNNFKNSFSKLKLEELMAVNKDGSKVKFYTDNSNSKIIKNLLLSISSKEETVYLMLDGAFKLSDIQNNIKVITK
;
A
#
# COMPACT_ATOMS: atom_id res chain seq x y z
N MET A 1 -40.33 3.95 23.69
CA MET A 1 -39.90 3.13 22.56
C MET A 1 -39.28 3.95 21.43
N LYS A 2 -39.82 5.10 21.02
CA LYS A 2 -39.23 5.92 19.94
C LYS A 2 -37.80 6.44 20.22
N LYS A 3 -37.47 6.74 21.48
CA LYS A 3 -36.12 7.23 21.86
C LYS A 3 -35.03 6.12 21.83
N LEU A 4 -35.41 4.86 22.07
CA LEU A 4 -34.49 3.69 21.99
C LEU A 4 -34.12 3.35 20.56
N ILE A 5 -35.02 3.54 19.59
CA ILE A 5 -34.77 3.32 18.16
C ILE A 5 -33.80 4.37 17.63
N LEU A 6 -33.85 5.61 18.12
CA LEU A 6 -32.96 6.70 17.70
C LEU A 6 -31.53 6.47 18.19
N ILE A 7 -31.33 5.92 19.37
CA ILE A 7 -30.01 5.57 19.92
C ILE A 7 -29.41 4.37 19.16
N ALA A 8 -30.23 3.38 18.80
CA ALA A 8 -29.78 2.24 18.01
C ALA A 8 -29.32 2.65 16.59
N ALA A 9 -30.03 3.62 15.98
CA ALA A 9 -29.63 4.15 14.64
C ALA A 9 -28.30 4.93 14.68
N LEU A 10 -28.00 5.62 15.80
CA LEU A 10 -26.75 6.38 15.94
C LEU A 10 -25.54 5.48 16.14
N VAL A 11 -25.69 4.29 16.72
CA VAL A 11 -24.59 3.32 16.93
C VAL A 11 -24.21 2.60 15.65
N ILE A 12 -25.14 2.41 14.71
CA ILE A 12 -24.88 1.70 13.45
C ILE A 12 -24.04 2.54 12.47
N THR A 13 -24.12 3.86 12.54
CA THR A 13 -23.37 4.76 11.62
C THR A 13 -21.88 4.87 11.95
N SER A 14 -21.44 4.48 13.14
CA SER A 14 -20.04 4.56 13.54
C SER A 14 -19.18 3.35 13.12
N VAL A 15 -19.79 2.25 12.69
CA VAL A 15 -19.04 1.01 12.35
C VAL A 15 -18.54 1.01 10.90
N VAL A 16 -19.15 1.79 10.01
CA VAL A 16 -18.82 1.77 8.56
C VAL A 16 -17.49 2.47 8.25
N ASN A 17 -17.03 3.38 9.12
CA ASN A 17 -15.77 4.11 8.90
C ASN A 17 -14.54 3.45 9.53
N ALA A 18 -14.68 2.40 10.32
CA ALA A 18 -13.57 1.77 11.04
C ALA A 18 -12.71 0.82 10.17
N GLN A 19 -13.19 0.40 8.99
CA GLN A 19 -12.44 -0.48 8.10
C GLN A 19 -11.61 0.26 7.04
N ALA A 20 -11.84 1.54 6.88
CA ALA A 20 -11.29 2.31 5.77
C ALA A 20 -9.86 2.79 6.00
N ASN A 21 -8.98 2.11 6.72
CA ASN A 21 -7.59 2.49 6.56
C ASN A 21 -6.58 1.87 7.52
N LYS A 22 -6.48 0.56 7.55
CA LYS A 22 -5.38 -0.12 8.24
C LYS A 22 -4.01 0.41 7.78
N PHE A 23 -3.86 0.69 6.48
CA PHE A 23 -2.63 1.27 5.92
C PHE A 23 -2.39 2.71 6.38
N THR A 24 -3.43 3.53 6.49
CA THR A 24 -3.29 4.90 7.02
C THR A 24 -2.90 4.87 8.50
N GLN A 25 -3.46 3.98 9.29
CA GLN A 25 -3.07 3.83 10.69
C GLN A 25 -1.60 3.40 10.82
N LEU A 26 -1.18 2.40 10.01
CA LEU A 26 0.22 1.97 9.97
C LEU A 26 1.13 3.13 9.55
N TYR A 27 0.79 3.85 8.48
CA TYR A 27 1.55 5.00 8.01
C TYR A 27 1.71 6.09 9.07
N ASN A 28 0.62 6.46 9.74
CA ASN A 28 0.63 7.52 10.77
C ASN A 28 1.51 7.17 11.97
N GLN A 29 1.67 5.89 12.30
CA GLN A 29 2.57 5.45 13.37
C GLN A 29 4.05 5.76 13.09
N PHE A 30 4.41 5.94 11.81
CA PHE A 30 5.80 6.11 11.39
C PHE A 30 6.14 7.53 10.91
N GLN A 31 5.16 8.46 10.84
CA GLN A 31 5.37 9.82 10.31
C GLN A 31 6.45 10.64 11.05
N ASN A 32 6.69 10.37 12.33
CA ASN A 32 7.62 11.15 13.13
C ASN A 32 8.70 10.28 13.80
N VAL A 33 8.97 9.11 13.23
CA VAL A 33 9.97 8.19 13.76
C VAL A 33 11.35 8.58 13.22
N LYS A 34 12.34 8.73 14.08
CA LYS A 34 13.72 9.04 13.68
C LYS A 34 14.29 7.93 12.78
N GLY A 35 14.91 8.30 11.65
CA GLY A 35 15.44 7.38 10.65
C GLY A 35 14.34 6.70 9.83
N VAL A 36 13.18 7.34 9.74
CA VAL A 36 12.08 6.94 8.87
C VAL A 36 11.63 8.15 8.05
N THR A 37 11.57 7.97 6.75
CA THR A 37 11.00 8.96 5.83
C THR A 37 9.61 8.50 5.40
N THR A 38 8.65 9.40 5.44
CA THR A 38 7.28 9.13 4.98
C THR A 38 6.85 10.11 3.91
N MET A 39 6.11 9.61 2.91
CA MET A 39 5.57 10.44 1.82
C MET A 39 4.16 9.97 1.47
N THR A 40 3.30 10.93 1.11
CA THR A 40 1.97 10.67 0.54
C THR A 40 1.89 11.32 -0.84
N ILE A 41 1.41 10.58 -1.82
CA ILE A 41 1.16 11.04 -3.18
C ILE A 41 -0.31 10.78 -3.50
N ASP A 42 -1.08 11.82 -3.71
CA ASP A 42 -2.50 11.74 -4.03
C ASP A 42 -2.77 11.73 -5.53
N LYS A 43 -3.96 11.31 -5.91
CA LYS A 43 -4.41 11.17 -7.31
C LYS A 43 -4.17 12.42 -8.16
N GLY A 44 -4.30 13.61 -7.57
CA GLY A 44 -4.06 14.88 -8.28
C GLY A 44 -2.64 14.98 -8.82
N LEU A 45 -1.65 14.59 -8.03
CA LEU A 45 -0.25 14.59 -8.46
C LEU A 45 0.02 13.53 -9.55
N PHE A 46 -0.61 12.35 -9.46
CA PHE A 46 -0.49 11.32 -10.51
C PHE A 46 -1.05 11.78 -11.84
N ASN A 47 -2.17 12.50 -11.84
CA ASN A 47 -2.74 13.03 -13.06
C ASN A 47 -1.78 14.06 -13.71
N MET A 48 -1.16 14.92 -12.92
CA MET A 48 -0.14 15.86 -13.40
C MET A 48 1.11 15.14 -13.94
N MET A 49 1.56 14.06 -13.29
CA MET A 49 2.69 13.25 -13.75
C MET A 49 2.36 12.42 -14.99
N GLY A 50 1.13 11.96 -15.15
CA GLY A 50 0.66 11.20 -16.31
C GLY A 50 0.69 12.00 -17.62
N ASP A 51 0.55 13.32 -17.52
CA ASP A 51 0.70 14.24 -18.67
C ASP A 51 2.17 14.48 -19.06
N MET A 52 3.12 14.10 -18.20
CA MET A 52 4.57 14.21 -18.41
C MET A 52 5.14 12.95 -19.06
N ASN A 53 4.64 12.47 -20.18
CA ASN A 53 5.21 11.40 -21.03
C ASN A 53 6.38 10.60 -20.40
N LEU A 54 6.16 10.05 -19.21
CA LEU A 54 7.14 9.21 -18.54
C LEU A 54 7.17 7.86 -19.28
N ASP A 55 8.19 7.71 -20.08
CA ASP A 55 8.67 6.56 -20.83
C ASP A 55 7.66 5.52 -21.36
N LYS A 56 7.71 5.39 -22.68
CA LYS A 56 6.96 4.43 -23.51
C LYS A 56 7.28 2.96 -23.23
N GLU A 57 8.15 2.64 -22.28
CA GLU A 57 8.63 1.27 -22.06
C GLU A 57 7.68 0.42 -21.20
N VAL A 58 6.80 1.02 -20.40
CA VAL A 58 5.84 0.28 -19.58
C VAL A 58 4.46 0.32 -20.22
N LYS A 59 4.18 -0.63 -21.10
CA LYS A 59 2.97 -0.70 -21.94
C LYS A 59 1.61 -0.60 -21.22
N ASN A 60 1.53 -0.77 -19.92
CA ASN A 60 0.29 -0.74 -19.14
C ASN A 60 0.36 0.20 -17.92
N TRP A 61 1.36 1.07 -17.83
CA TRP A 61 1.51 2.00 -16.72
C TRP A 61 0.27 2.87 -16.53
N ASN A 62 -0.29 3.36 -17.64
CA ASN A 62 -1.48 4.21 -17.62
C ASN A 62 -2.74 3.52 -17.04
N SER A 63 -2.86 2.20 -17.14
CA SER A 63 -4.02 1.50 -16.56
C SER A 63 -3.87 1.35 -15.05
N ILE A 64 -2.66 1.13 -14.56
CA ILE A 64 -2.37 1.02 -13.12
C ILE A 64 -2.48 2.37 -12.45
N THR A 65 -1.88 3.43 -13.02
CA THR A 65 -1.91 4.78 -12.43
C THR A 65 -3.32 5.34 -12.34
N LYS A 66 -4.17 5.09 -13.33
CA LYS A 66 -5.60 5.47 -13.29
C LYS A 66 -6.37 4.79 -12.16
N SER A 67 -5.92 3.61 -11.73
CA SER A 67 -6.54 2.82 -10.67
C SER A 67 -6.06 3.22 -9.28
N ILE A 68 -5.01 4.04 -9.17
CA ILE A 68 -4.46 4.50 -7.90
C ILE A 68 -5.20 5.76 -7.44
N ASN A 69 -5.65 5.77 -6.19
CA ASN A 69 -6.18 6.95 -5.51
C ASN A 69 -5.10 7.64 -4.70
N THR A 70 -4.31 6.85 -3.95
CA THR A 70 -3.27 7.38 -3.07
C THR A 70 -2.13 6.37 -2.98
N ILE A 71 -0.88 6.85 -2.94
CA ILE A 71 0.28 6.09 -2.50
C ILE A 71 0.79 6.68 -1.20
N LYS A 72 0.99 5.83 -0.20
CA LYS A 72 1.73 6.17 1.01
C LYS A 72 3.03 5.37 1.02
N MET A 73 4.15 6.05 1.22
CA MET A 73 5.47 5.45 1.27
C MET A 73 6.08 5.61 2.65
N ILE A 74 6.71 4.56 3.14
CA ILE A 74 7.54 4.55 4.34
C ILE A 74 8.90 4.00 3.93
N VAL A 75 9.96 4.75 4.17
CA VAL A 75 11.35 4.31 3.99
C VAL A 75 11.99 4.22 5.36
N ILE A 76 12.55 3.07 5.68
CA ILE A 76 13.25 2.82 6.94
C ILE A 76 14.72 2.55 6.63
N ASP A 77 15.60 3.35 7.23
CA ASP A 77 17.06 3.20 7.09
C ASP A 77 17.51 1.79 7.49
N GLY A 78 18.51 1.27 6.77
CA GLY A 78 19.03 -0.08 6.96
C GLY A 78 19.48 -0.39 8.37
N ASP A 79 20.08 0.58 9.04
CA ASP A 79 20.61 0.45 10.40
C ASP A 79 19.55 0.62 11.48
N ASN A 80 18.36 1.13 11.16
CA ASN A 80 17.31 1.37 12.14
C ASN A 80 16.52 0.10 12.48
N GLN A 81 17.14 -0.81 13.22
CA GLN A 81 16.54 -2.09 13.62
C GLN A 81 15.28 -1.91 14.49
N ASN A 82 15.23 -0.85 15.31
CA ASN A 82 14.06 -0.57 16.14
C ASN A 82 12.84 -0.24 15.29
N ALA A 83 12.98 0.65 14.31
CA ALA A 83 11.89 0.99 13.39
C ALA A 83 11.47 -0.22 12.56
N LYS A 84 12.43 -1.05 12.07
CA LYS A 84 12.14 -2.29 11.33
C LYS A 84 11.32 -3.27 12.17
N ASN A 85 11.71 -3.49 13.44
CA ASN A 85 11.00 -4.40 14.34
C ASN A 85 9.59 -3.88 14.67
N ASN A 86 9.47 -2.58 14.95
CA ASN A 86 8.18 -1.94 15.20
C ASN A 86 7.26 -2.04 13.98
N PHE A 87 7.81 -1.80 12.78
CA PHE A 87 7.05 -1.96 11.54
C PHE A 87 6.58 -3.40 11.36
N LYS A 88 7.47 -4.38 11.49
CA LYS A 88 7.13 -5.80 11.38
C LYS A 88 6.01 -6.20 12.34
N ASN A 89 6.07 -5.73 13.60
CA ASN A 89 5.05 -6.01 14.59
C ASN A 89 3.69 -5.37 14.24
N SER A 90 3.69 -4.13 13.76
CA SER A 90 2.46 -3.44 13.33
C SER A 90 1.90 -4.04 12.04
N PHE A 91 2.79 -4.39 11.10
CA PHE A 91 2.44 -5.02 9.84
C PHE A 91 1.78 -6.40 10.04
N SER A 92 2.30 -7.24 10.94
CA SER A 92 1.74 -8.57 11.21
C SER A 92 0.28 -8.51 11.68
N LYS A 93 -0.12 -7.42 12.34
CA LYS A 93 -1.50 -7.21 12.81
C LYS A 93 -2.49 -6.92 11.67
N LEU A 94 -1.99 -6.52 10.49
CA LEU A 94 -2.83 -6.25 9.33
C LEU A 94 -3.40 -7.53 8.71
N LYS A 95 -2.80 -8.68 8.98
CA LYS A 95 -3.19 -10.01 8.45
C LYS A 95 -3.28 -10.00 6.92
N LEU A 96 -2.26 -9.43 6.26
CA LEU A 96 -2.16 -9.39 4.82
C LEU A 96 -1.66 -10.74 4.27
N GLU A 97 -2.13 -11.08 3.09
CA GLU A 97 -1.73 -12.27 2.33
C GLU A 97 -0.63 -11.89 1.34
N GLU A 98 0.42 -12.70 1.28
CA GLU A 98 1.49 -12.53 0.29
C GLU A 98 1.00 -13.04 -1.06
N LEU A 99 0.95 -12.16 -2.06
CA LEU A 99 0.60 -12.51 -3.43
C LEU A 99 1.81 -13.07 -4.19
N MET A 100 2.99 -12.48 -3.95
CA MET A 100 4.20 -12.81 -4.67
C MET A 100 5.43 -12.28 -3.96
N ALA A 101 6.55 -12.98 -4.17
CA ALA A 101 7.88 -12.51 -3.80
C ALA A 101 8.85 -12.65 -4.99
N VAL A 102 9.68 -11.63 -5.20
CA VAL A 102 10.76 -11.61 -6.17
C VAL A 102 12.06 -11.32 -5.45
N ASN A 103 13.11 -12.10 -5.73
CA ASN A 103 14.45 -11.85 -5.22
C ASN A 103 15.37 -11.57 -6.43
N LYS A 104 16.05 -10.43 -6.42
CA LYS A 104 17.01 -10.06 -7.47
C LYS A 104 18.16 -9.26 -6.85
N ASP A 105 19.38 -9.65 -7.13
CA ASP A 105 20.61 -8.90 -6.80
C ASP A 105 20.71 -8.45 -5.32
N GLY A 106 20.29 -9.33 -4.39
CA GLY A 106 20.31 -9.05 -2.96
C GLY A 106 19.13 -8.20 -2.45
N SER A 107 18.24 -7.77 -3.33
CA SER A 107 16.99 -7.10 -2.99
C SER A 107 15.82 -8.09 -3.01
N LYS A 108 14.87 -7.88 -2.13
CA LYS A 108 13.65 -8.69 -2.03
C LYS A 108 12.44 -7.80 -2.16
N VAL A 109 11.60 -8.08 -3.15
CA VAL A 109 10.33 -7.39 -3.39
C VAL A 109 9.19 -8.35 -3.06
N LYS A 110 8.27 -7.93 -2.23
CA LYS A 110 7.09 -8.69 -1.85
C LYS A 110 5.83 -7.86 -2.05
N PHE A 111 4.78 -8.53 -2.51
CA PHE A 111 3.47 -7.95 -2.73
C PHE A 111 2.47 -8.58 -1.76
N TYR A 112 1.68 -7.74 -1.09
CA TYR A 112 0.68 -8.17 -0.12
C TYR A 112 -0.66 -7.51 -0.39
N THR A 113 -1.74 -8.21 -0.07
CA THR A 113 -3.11 -7.71 -0.14
C THR A 113 -3.92 -8.17 1.08
N ASP A 114 -5.04 -7.55 1.31
CA ASP A 114 -6.02 -7.97 2.31
C ASP A 114 -6.94 -9.11 1.83
N ASN A 115 -6.99 -9.37 0.51
CA ASN A 115 -7.81 -10.44 -0.07
C ASN A 115 -7.23 -10.92 -1.41
N SER A 116 -6.50 -12.03 -1.40
CA SER A 116 -5.88 -12.63 -2.59
C SER A 116 -6.88 -13.32 -3.52
N ASN A 117 -8.07 -13.68 -3.03
CA ASN A 117 -9.10 -14.34 -3.83
C ASN A 117 -9.97 -13.36 -4.62
N SER A 118 -9.80 -12.07 -4.41
CA SER A 118 -10.55 -11.04 -5.13
C SER A 118 -9.98 -10.82 -6.53
N LYS A 119 -10.85 -10.74 -7.54
CA LYS A 119 -10.46 -10.31 -8.89
C LYS A 119 -10.02 -8.84 -8.94
N ILE A 120 -10.52 -8.04 -8.00
CA ILE A 120 -10.18 -6.62 -7.83
C ILE A 120 -9.56 -6.44 -6.45
N ILE A 121 -8.30 -6.06 -6.42
CA ILE A 121 -7.55 -5.76 -5.22
C ILE A 121 -7.71 -4.26 -4.92
N LYS A 122 -8.18 -3.92 -3.72
CA LYS A 122 -8.38 -2.53 -3.31
C LYS A 122 -7.16 -1.93 -2.62
N ASN A 123 -6.42 -2.77 -1.91
CA ASN A 123 -5.24 -2.37 -1.14
C ASN A 123 -4.08 -3.27 -1.53
N LEU A 124 -3.02 -2.67 -2.03
CA LEU A 124 -1.79 -3.38 -2.39
C LEU A 124 -0.64 -2.79 -1.60
N LEU A 125 0.11 -3.64 -0.91
CA LEU A 125 1.33 -3.23 -0.24
C LEU A 125 2.52 -3.91 -0.89
N LEU A 126 3.50 -3.10 -1.29
CA LEU A 126 4.81 -3.55 -1.75
C LEU A 126 5.82 -3.34 -0.63
N SER A 127 6.63 -4.34 -0.37
CA SER A 127 7.80 -4.27 0.50
C SER A 127 9.03 -4.50 -0.34
N ILE A 128 9.94 -3.55 -0.38
CA ILE A 128 11.22 -3.62 -1.10
C ILE A 128 12.31 -3.55 -0.03
N SER A 129 13.04 -4.63 0.15
CA SER A 129 14.12 -4.70 1.14
C SER A 129 15.46 -4.86 0.46
N SER A 130 16.41 -3.99 0.81
CA SER A 130 17.82 -4.07 0.43
C SER A 130 18.70 -4.06 1.68
N LYS A 131 20.02 -4.01 1.50
CA LYS A 131 20.97 -3.83 2.60
C LYS A 131 20.89 -2.43 3.21
N GLU A 132 20.65 -1.42 2.37
CA GLU A 132 20.72 -0.01 2.74
C GLU A 132 19.41 0.49 3.35
N GLU A 133 18.27 0.01 2.85
CA GLU A 133 16.95 0.49 3.28
C GLU A 133 15.86 -0.55 3.08
N THR A 134 14.72 -0.32 3.71
CA THR A 134 13.47 -1.03 3.42
C THR A 134 12.39 -0.01 3.08
N VAL A 135 11.81 -0.16 1.90
CA VAL A 135 10.74 0.70 1.39
C VAL A 135 9.42 -0.06 1.44
N TYR A 136 8.39 0.57 1.97
CA TYR A 136 7.03 0.08 1.94
C TYR A 136 6.16 1.06 1.17
N LEU A 137 5.52 0.58 0.10
CA LEU A 137 4.57 1.32 -0.71
C LEU A 137 3.17 0.78 -0.49
N MET A 138 2.28 1.59 0.03
CA MET A 138 0.88 1.26 0.26
C MET A 138 0.06 1.97 -0.80
N LEU A 139 -0.50 1.19 -1.73
CA LEU A 139 -1.32 1.69 -2.82
C LEU A 139 -2.79 1.46 -2.47
N ASP A 140 -3.53 2.54 -2.37
CA ASP A 140 -4.99 2.52 -2.31
C ASP A 140 -5.56 2.74 -3.72
N GLY A 141 -6.48 1.86 -4.14
CA GLY A 141 -7.05 1.93 -5.48
C GLY A 141 -7.90 0.72 -5.82
N ALA A 142 -8.13 0.48 -7.11
CA ALA A 142 -8.88 -0.68 -7.59
C ALA A 142 -8.08 -1.38 -8.71
N PHE A 143 -7.28 -2.38 -8.34
CA PHE A 143 -6.36 -3.07 -9.24
C PHE A 143 -6.94 -4.40 -9.68
N LYS A 144 -6.89 -4.70 -10.97
CA LYS A 144 -7.13 -6.07 -11.44
C LYS A 144 -5.89 -6.92 -11.17
N LEU A 145 -6.08 -8.09 -10.59
CA LEU A 145 -4.99 -9.03 -10.29
C LEU A 145 -4.18 -9.37 -11.56
N SER A 146 -4.87 -9.52 -12.71
CA SER A 146 -4.22 -9.74 -14.00
C SER A 146 -3.25 -8.63 -14.40
N ASP A 147 -3.60 -7.38 -14.13
CA ASP A 147 -2.77 -6.23 -14.51
C ASP A 147 -1.49 -6.20 -13.65
N ILE A 148 -1.60 -6.55 -12.37
CA ILE A 148 -0.45 -6.70 -11.47
C ILE A 148 0.48 -7.79 -12.00
N GLN A 149 -0.05 -9.00 -12.28
CA GLN A 149 0.74 -10.14 -12.72
C GLN A 149 1.46 -9.90 -14.06
N ASN A 150 0.80 -9.22 -15.00
CA ASN A 150 1.37 -8.95 -16.32
C ASN A 150 2.52 -7.92 -16.28
N ASN A 151 2.40 -6.90 -15.41
CA ASN A 151 3.44 -5.88 -15.31
C ASN A 151 4.69 -6.36 -14.56
N ILE A 152 4.55 -7.32 -13.65
CA ILE A 152 5.68 -7.87 -12.90
C ILE A 152 6.60 -8.71 -13.81
N LYS A 153 6.05 -9.41 -14.81
CA LYS A 153 6.86 -10.15 -15.80
C LYS A 153 7.82 -9.25 -16.58
N VAL A 154 7.55 -7.95 -16.65
CA VAL A 154 8.42 -6.97 -17.33
C VAL A 154 9.61 -6.57 -16.44
N ILE A 155 9.42 -6.54 -15.12
CA ILE A 155 10.47 -6.13 -14.16
C ILE A 155 11.49 -7.27 -13.92
N THR A 156 11.12 -8.52 -14.25
CA THR A 156 11.94 -9.71 -14.01
C THR A 156 12.76 -10.16 -15.24
N LYS A 157 12.65 -9.49 -16.37
CA LYS A 157 13.49 -9.67 -17.55
C LYS A 157 14.67 -8.70 -17.52
#